data_dcfb181680ab67faf51ecc3eb8bab3a1
#
_entry.id   dcfb181680ab67faf51ecc3eb8bab3a1
#
_cell.length_a   1.000
_cell.length_b   1.000
_cell.length_c   1.000
_cell.angle_alpha   90.00
_cell.angle_beta   90.00
_cell.angle_gamma   90.00
#
_symmetry.space_group_name_H-M   'P 1'
#
loop_
_entity.id
_entity.type
_entity.pdbx_description
1 polymer ?
#
loop_
_entity_poly.entity_id
_entity_poly.type
_entity_poly.pdbx_seq_one_letter_code
_entity_poly.pdbx_strand_id
1 'polypeptide(L)'
;MKKSIKETIGICAIVAFIFSVIWCGKSEERRENRINRQVERTLKKMTTREKIAQLIVSQTDSYLFSDGHALMTDTLVEIEGIGGLLVLQDTLPRYLKRMNELQAKSKIPMLISIDGEWGPSMRFGEFPFFPQQMQLGALPSDSLIYEMGLAVAEQCKMVNIHINYAPVVDINVNPKNPVIHARSFGEDRDKVTQYARAYMKGMQDGGIIACSKHFPGHGDTEVDSHKALPVLPFSRERLDSLELYPFRDQIQEGVEMVMMGHLHIPVLDSAVSSISYPIVTGLLREELKFDGLIVTDALTMKGVSENLSSEEIALAAYKAGVDILLKPGDIIASIDRLEKAMESGECDKEDLDERVRKVLRLKARFGMLERDYDATVELEGITERVKKAEHLALIQKMADQSMTIVDNKARLLPLAKGKKIAYVAYNAKHIPMKREYGDIEGLSGYNPETGMVDSTTLMYQHLLRQGGEVHYFALDKKSTEKDIEKVNKQVRDYDVVILACHDPHARSRRDLIKPEHLDAIGKMVKKNATVMVHFGSPYGLSELPWLEDVGAVLMAYKDSESNQTAAARVLTGEIDALGVLPVSVK
;
A
#
# COMPACT_ATOMS: atom_id res chain seq x y z
N MET A 1 36.79 35.87 35.05
CA MET A 1 37.30 34.66 34.35
C MET A 1 36.20 33.73 33.86
N LYS A 2 35.25 33.23 34.70
CA LYS A 2 34.19 32.30 34.27
C LYS A 2 33.20 32.86 33.22
N LYS A 3 32.95 34.18 33.18
CA LYS A 3 32.03 34.83 32.21
C LYS A 3 32.69 34.91 30.82
N SER A 4 33.98 35.25 30.74
CA SER A 4 34.74 35.32 29.48
C SER A 4 34.88 33.94 28.80
N ILE A 5 35.05 32.85 29.58
CA ILE A 5 35.16 31.48 29.02
C ILE A 5 33.84 31.02 28.38
N LYS A 6 32.69 31.34 28.99
CA LYS A 6 31.38 31.00 28.42
C LYS A 6 31.09 31.75 27.11
N GLU A 7 31.49 33.02 27.04
CA GLU A 7 31.35 33.84 25.82
C GLU A 7 32.24 33.31 24.68
N THR A 8 33.50 32.91 25.02
CA THR A 8 34.42 32.32 24.05
C THR A 8 33.90 30.96 23.52
N ILE A 9 33.37 30.09 24.40
CA ILE A 9 32.78 28.79 24.01
C ILE A 9 31.55 29.01 23.09
N GLY A 10 30.70 30.01 23.41
CA GLY A 10 29.54 30.36 22.59
C GLY A 10 29.95 30.82 21.18
N ILE A 11 30.98 31.68 21.07
CA ILE A 11 31.50 32.14 19.78
C ILE A 11 32.11 30.99 18.97
N CYS A 12 32.90 30.12 19.60
CA CYS A 12 33.46 28.94 18.93
C CYS A 12 32.35 27.97 18.41
N ALA A 13 31.28 27.77 19.19
CA ALA A 13 30.16 26.93 18.77
C ALA A 13 29.41 27.53 17.56
N ILE A 14 29.18 28.85 17.56
CA ILE A 14 28.55 29.56 16.43
C ILE A 14 29.43 29.49 15.19
N VAL A 15 30.74 29.72 15.32
CA VAL A 15 31.67 29.62 14.20
C VAL A 15 31.73 28.20 13.64
N ALA A 16 31.78 27.18 14.52
CA ALA A 16 31.77 25.78 14.09
C ALA A 16 30.43 25.42 13.35
N PHE A 17 29.30 25.92 13.85
CA PHE A 17 28.01 25.76 13.20
C PHE A 17 27.95 26.42 11.81
N ILE A 18 28.44 27.68 11.70
CA ILE A 18 28.53 28.40 10.42
C ILE A 18 29.45 27.65 9.44
N PHE A 19 30.60 27.15 9.89
CA PHE A 19 31.51 26.35 9.06
C PHE A 19 30.86 25.03 8.61
N SER A 20 30.10 24.36 9.48
CA SER A 20 29.38 23.13 9.12
C SER A 20 28.31 23.40 8.06
N VAL A 21 27.53 24.47 8.19
CA VAL A 21 26.51 24.88 7.21
C VAL A 21 27.13 25.23 5.86
N ILE A 22 28.23 26.01 5.86
CA ILE A 22 28.94 26.35 4.62
C ILE A 22 29.58 25.12 3.97
N TRP A 23 30.12 24.21 4.78
CA TRP A 23 30.74 22.96 4.28
C TRP A 23 29.68 22.00 3.71
N CYS A 24 28.51 21.84 4.38
CA CYS A 24 27.36 21.10 3.86
C CYS A 24 26.88 21.70 2.54
N GLY A 25 26.65 23.02 2.47
CA GLY A 25 26.22 23.68 1.24
C GLY A 25 27.19 23.47 0.05
N LYS A 26 28.51 23.58 0.30
CA LYS A 26 29.51 23.28 -0.75
C LYS A 26 29.59 21.81 -1.15
N SER A 27 29.28 20.88 -0.24
CA SER A 27 29.25 19.46 -0.56
C SER A 27 28.04 19.12 -1.44
N GLU A 28 26.91 19.74 -1.15
CA GLU A 28 25.66 19.58 -1.90
C GLU A 28 25.77 20.19 -3.33
N GLU A 29 26.33 21.39 -3.44
CA GLU A 29 26.62 22.01 -4.74
C GLU A 29 27.58 21.15 -5.60
N ARG A 30 28.59 20.56 -5.00
CA ARG A 30 29.51 19.64 -5.70
C ARG A 30 28.78 18.37 -6.18
N ARG A 31 27.88 17.83 -5.36
CA ARG A 31 27.05 16.66 -5.70
C ARG A 31 26.13 16.99 -6.89
N GLU A 32 25.41 18.11 -6.81
CA GLU A 32 24.52 18.57 -7.89
C GLU A 32 25.28 18.83 -9.21
N ASN A 33 26.44 19.48 -9.13
CA ASN A 33 27.30 19.70 -10.28
C ASN A 33 27.83 18.38 -10.89
N ARG A 34 28.05 17.35 -10.07
CA ARG A 34 28.43 16.01 -10.55
C ARG A 34 27.25 15.35 -11.25
N ILE A 35 26.07 15.34 -10.63
CA ILE A 35 24.83 14.80 -11.20
C ILE A 35 24.56 15.45 -12.57
N ASN A 36 24.56 16.77 -12.65
CA ASN A 36 24.33 17.50 -13.89
C ASN A 36 25.30 17.09 -15.00
N ARG A 37 26.59 16.97 -14.69
CA ARG A 37 27.62 16.53 -15.69
C ARG A 37 27.38 15.10 -16.15
N GLN A 38 26.98 14.18 -15.26
CA GLN A 38 26.68 12.79 -15.61
C GLN A 38 25.45 12.71 -16.52
N VAL A 39 24.38 13.42 -16.17
CA VAL A 39 23.14 13.50 -16.94
C VAL A 39 23.41 14.02 -18.35
N GLU A 40 24.02 15.20 -18.48
CA GLU A 40 24.29 15.80 -19.80
C GLU A 40 25.23 14.95 -20.65
N ARG A 41 26.23 14.30 -20.04
CA ARG A 41 27.12 13.38 -20.74
C ARG A 41 26.39 12.14 -21.26
N THR A 42 25.43 11.61 -20.50
CA THR A 42 24.65 10.44 -20.89
C THR A 42 23.65 10.82 -21.98
N LEU A 43 22.89 11.89 -21.78
CA LEU A 43 21.88 12.40 -22.71
C LEU A 43 22.44 12.67 -24.10
N LYS A 44 23.64 13.29 -24.19
CA LYS A 44 24.31 13.59 -25.46
C LYS A 44 24.72 12.37 -26.29
N LYS A 45 24.80 11.20 -25.68
CA LYS A 45 25.20 9.95 -26.37
C LYS A 45 24.00 9.15 -26.86
N MET A 46 22.80 9.50 -26.40
CA MET A 46 21.58 8.74 -26.67
C MET A 46 20.98 9.14 -28.01
N THR A 47 20.55 8.15 -28.78
CA THR A 47 19.67 8.32 -29.93
C THR A 47 18.27 8.75 -29.50
N THR A 48 17.44 9.24 -30.41
CA THR A 48 16.04 9.58 -30.15
C THR A 48 15.28 8.36 -29.62
N ARG A 49 15.48 7.18 -30.22
CA ARG A 49 14.87 5.93 -29.78
C ARG A 49 15.24 5.55 -28.33
N GLU A 50 16.53 5.61 -28.01
CA GLU A 50 17.02 5.34 -26.65
C GLU A 50 16.45 6.33 -25.62
N LYS A 51 16.31 7.61 -26.00
CA LYS A 51 15.66 8.63 -25.15
C LYS A 51 14.20 8.30 -24.87
N ILE A 52 13.44 7.94 -25.89
CA ILE A 52 12.03 7.52 -25.76
C ILE A 52 11.92 6.28 -24.86
N ALA A 53 12.77 5.28 -25.09
CA ALA A 53 12.78 4.06 -24.29
C ALA A 53 13.02 4.32 -22.79
N GLN A 54 13.83 5.33 -22.43
CA GLN A 54 14.04 5.71 -21.04
C GLN A 54 12.79 6.27 -20.33
N LEU A 55 11.77 6.70 -21.06
CA LEU A 55 10.49 7.15 -20.49
C LEU A 55 9.50 5.99 -20.30
N ILE A 56 9.86 4.76 -20.64
CA ILE A 56 8.98 3.60 -20.56
C ILE A 56 9.36 2.71 -19.39
N VAL A 57 8.34 2.35 -18.60
CA VAL A 57 8.42 1.34 -17.55
C VAL A 57 7.54 0.16 -17.93
N SER A 58 8.15 -1.00 -18.15
CA SER A 58 7.47 -2.28 -18.37
C SER A 58 7.21 -3.01 -17.04
N GLN A 59 6.77 -4.23 -17.08
CA GLN A 59 6.61 -5.08 -15.90
C GLN A 59 7.70 -6.16 -15.84
N THR A 60 7.99 -6.64 -14.62
CA THR A 60 8.91 -7.78 -14.45
C THR A 60 8.26 -9.08 -14.92
N ASP A 61 9.10 -10.06 -15.24
CA ASP A 61 8.65 -11.44 -15.35
C ASP A 61 8.10 -11.91 -13.99
N SER A 62 7.06 -12.73 -14.03
CA SER A 62 6.45 -13.31 -12.85
C SER A 62 6.17 -14.78 -13.13
N TYR A 63 6.09 -15.61 -12.09
CA TYR A 63 5.63 -16.99 -12.22
C TYR A 63 4.22 -17.13 -12.81
N LEU A 64 3.49 -16.00 -12.89
CA LEU A 64 2.15 -15.94 -13.48
C LEU A 64 2.17 -15.86 -15.02
N PHE A 65 3.33 -15.66 -15.64
CA PHE A 65 3.47 -15.48 -17.09
C PHE A 65 4.24 -16.64 -17.75
N SER A 66 4.04 -16.76 -19.06
CA SER A 66 4.73 -17.76 -19.88
C SER A 66 6.19 -17.36 -20.21
N ASP A 67 6.97 -18.33 -20.70
CA ASP A 67 8.36 -18.11 -21.18
C ASP A 67 8.45 -17.05 -22.28
N GLY A 68 7.40 -16.88 -23.11
CA GLY A 68 7.35 -15.83 -24.12
C GLY A 68 7.40 -14.41 -23.56
N HIS A 69 6.85 -14.22 -22.34
CA HIS A 69 6.95 -12.94 -21.66
C HIS A 69 8.40 -12.63 -21.22
N ALA A 70 9.13 -13.63 -20.73
CA ALA A 70 10.53 -13.46 -20.35
C ALA A 70 11.42 -13.04 -21.54
N LEU A 71 11.22 -13.65 -22.72
CA LEU A 71 11.91 -13.26 -23.95
C LEU A 71 11.62 -11.82 -24.38
N MET A 72 10.38 -11.37 -24.21
CA MET A 72 10.01 -9.99 -24.48
C MET A 72 10.72 -9.03 -23.52
N THR A 73 10.77 -9.34 -22.24
CA THR A 73 11.48 -8.50 -21.25
C THR A 73 12.97 -8.40 -21.56
N ASP A 74 13.64 -9.49 -21.97
CA ASP A 74 15.03 -9.45 -22.42
C ASP A 74 15.21 -8.50 -23.61
N THR A 75 14.34 -8.58 -24.63
CA THR A 75 14.35 -7.70 -25.79
C THR A 75 14.19 -6.22 -25.39
N LEU A 76 13.22 -5.92 -24.54
CA LEU A 76 12.97 -4.55 -24.08
C LEU A 76 14.17 -3.96 -23.31
N VAL A 77 14.85 -4.77 -22.50
CA VAL A 77 15.99 -4.33 -21.70
C VAL A 77 17.27 -4.23 -22.54
N GLU A 78 17.60 -5.28 -23.28
CA GLU A 78 18.91 -5.40 -23.98
C GLU A 78 18.94 -4.63 -25.29
N ILE A 79 17.84 -4.66 -26.05
CA ILE A 79 17.76 -4.05 -27.39
C ILE A 79 17.20 -2.64 -27.31
N GLU A 80 15.99 -2.47 -26.75
CA GLU A 80 15.33 -1.16 -26.69
C GLU A 80 15.92 -0.25 -25.62
N GLY A 81 16.39 -0.81 -24.51
CA GLY A 81 16.97 -0.06 -23.40
C GLY A 81 15.94 0.75 -22.61
N ILE A 82 14.83 0.10 -22.21
CA ILE A 82 13.75 0.76 -21.44
C ILE A 82 14.24 1.35 -20.13
N GLY A 83 13.53 2.39 -19.65
CA GLY A 83 13.91 3.16 -18.46
C GLY A 83 13.75 2.43 -17.15
N GLY A 84 12.79 1.50 -17.04
CA GLY A 84 12.54 0.80 -15.78
C GLY A 84 11.59 -0.38 -15.89
N LEU A 85 11.42 -1.07 -14.75
CA LEU A 85 10.51 -2.21 -14.58
C LEU A 85 9.64 -2.04 -13.32
N LEU A 86 8.35 -2.39 -13.44
CA LEU A 86 7.40 -2.53 -12.33
C LEU A 86 7.41 -3.97 -11.81
N VAL A 87 7.64 -4.13 -10.52
CA VAL A 87 7.63 -5.43 -9.84
C VAL A 87 6.22 -5.99 -9.74
N LEU A 88 6.04 -7.24 -10.19
CA LEU A 88 4.84 -8.03 -10.00
C LEU A 88 5.04 -9.13 -8.95
N GLN A 89 3.96 -9.89 -8.62
CA GLN A 89 4.02 -11.00 -7.67
C GLN A 89 5.07 -12.03 -8.10
N ASP A 90 5.98 -12.34 -7.18
CA ASP A 90 6.99 -13.38 -7.37
C ASP A 90 7.50 -13.91 -6.02
N THR A 91 8.36 -14.93 -6.05
CA THR A 91 9.20 -15.27 -4.92
C THR A 91 10.45 -14.41 -4.93
N LEU A 92 10.88 -13.96 -3.77
CA LEU A 92 12.00 -13.02 -3.66
C LEU A 92 13.32 -13.56 -4.28
N PRO A 93 13.73 -14.82 -4.07
CA PRO A 93 14.95 -15.36 -4.69
C PRO A 93 14.87 -15.39 -6.23
N ARG A 94 13.71 -15.78 -6.82
CA ARG A 94 13.53 -15.82 -8.27
C ARG A 94 13.59 -14.41 -8.88
N TYR A 95 12.87 -13.46 -8.27
CA TYR A 95 12.90 -12.06 -8.65
C TYR A 95 14.32 -11.50 -8.66
N LEU A 96 15.08 -11.65 -7.56
CA LEU A 96 16.42 -11.09 -7.44
C LEU A 96 17.39 -11.68 -8.46
N LYS A 97 17.36 -13.02 -8.65
CA LYS A 97 18.17 -13.65 -9.68
C LYS A 97 17.90 -13.03 -11.05
N ARG A 98 16.62 -12.89 -11.40
CA ARG A 98 16.21 -12.33 -12.69
C ARG A 98 16.59 -10.85 -12.83
N MET A 99 16.43 -10.05 -11.78
CA MET A 99 16.81 -8.63 -11.81
C MET A 99 18.31 -8.43 -11.94
N ASN A 100 19.12 -9.21 -11.25
CA ASN A 100 20.58 -9.18 -11.43
C ASN A 100 20.97 -9.46 -12.89
N GLU A 101 20.36 -10.48 -13.52
CA GLU A 101 20.58 -10.80 -14.94
C GLU A 101 20.18 -9.65 -15.88
N LEU A 102 19.00 -9.06 -15.68
CA LEU A 102 18.49 -7.97 -16.52
C LEU A 102 19.28 -6.68 -16.34
N GLN A 103 19.64 -6.33 -15.10
CA GLN A 103 20.46 -5.15 -14.83
C GLN A 103 21.85 -5.25 -15.47
N ALA A 104 22.46 -6.45 -15.45
CA ALA A 104 23.75 -6.69 -16.09
C ALA A 104 23.71 -6.53 -17.63
N LYS A 105 22.55 -6.77 -18.26
CA LYS A 105 22.33 -6.58 -19.70
C LYS A 105 21.99 -5.14 -20.08
N SER A 106 21.54 -4.35 -19.15
CA SER A 106 21.04 -2.99 -19.40
C SER A 106 22.19 -2.02 -19.70
N LYS A 107 22.11 -1.27 -20.80
CA LYS A 107 23.08 -0.23 -21.16
C LYS A 107 23.09 0.94 -20.16
N ILE A 108 21.94 1.34 -19.69
CA ILE A 108 21.71 2.33 -18.63
C ILE A 108 20.89 1.63 -17.57
N PRO A 109 21.36 1.49 -16.32
CA PRO A 109 20.66 0.76 -15.30
C PRO A 109 19.19 1.18 -15.16
N MET A 110 18.31 0.20 -14.98
CA MET A 110 16.87 0.42 -14.93
C MET A 110 16.42 0.89 -13.55
N LEU A 111 15.48 1.82 -13.51
CA LEU A 111 14.71 2.12 -12.31
C LEU A 111 13.73 0.96 -12.02
N ILE A 112 13.77 0.43 -10.82
CA ILE A 112 12.84 -0.60 -10.39
C ILE A 112 11.78 0.05 -9.51
N SER A 113 10.53 -0.14 -9.88
CA SER A 113 9.36 0.39 -9.17
C SER A 113 8.47 -0.74 -8.64
N ILE A 114 7.68 -0.45 -7.62
CA ILE A 114 6.74 -1.39 -7.02
C ILE A 114 5.42 -0.70 -6.67
N ASP A 115 4.29 -1.41 -6.82
CA ASP A 115 3.09 -1.11 -6.05
C ASP A 115 3.22 -1.81 -4.70
N GLY A 116 3.75 -1.09 -3.74
CA GLY A 116 3.98 -1.55 -2.38
C GLY A 116 3.25 -0.69 -1.35
N GLU A 117 1.91 -0.55 -1.47
CA GLU A 117 1.09 0.31 -0.61
C GLU A 117 1.22 -0.03 0.88
N TRP A 118 1.49 -1.30 1.19
CA TRP A 118 1.87 -1.78 2.53
C TRP A 118 3.25 -2.46 2.52
N GLY A 119 4.16 -1.91 1.76
CA GLY A 119 5.52 -2.41 1.58
C GLY A 119 5.66 -3.52 0.55
N PRO A 120 6.89 -4.04 0.34
CA PRO A 120 7.18 -5.10 -0.63
C PRO A 120 6.42 -6.40 -0.39
N SER A 121 5.89 -6.63 0.80
CA SER A 121 5.01 -7.77 1.11
C SER A 121 3.73 -7.82 0.26
N MET A 122 3.38 -6.73 -0.42
CA MET A 122 2.31 -6.71 -1.42
C MET A 122 2.63 -7.60 -2.63
N ARG A 123 3.92 -7.83 -2.90
CA ARG A 123 4.42 -8.60 -4.05
C ARG A 123 5.18 -9.86 -3.65
N PHE A 124 5.86 -9.85 -2.50
CA PHE A 124 6.73 -10.91 -2.01
C PHE A 124 6.27 -11.38 -0.63
N GLY A 125 5.89 -12.66 -0.52
CA GLY A 125 5.40 -13.24 0.74
C GLY A 125 6.45 -13.34 1.85
N GLU A 126 7.73 -13.16 1.52
CA GLU A 126 8.85 -13.25 2.45
C GLU A 126 9.00 -12.03 3.36
N PHE A 127 8.51 -10.86 2.94
CA PHE A 127 8.58 -9.64 3.74
C PHE A 127 7.53 -9.59 4.85
N PRO A 128 7.81 -8.96 6.00
CA PRO A 128 6.80 -8.59 6.98
C PRO A 128 5.69 -7.74 6.36
N PHE A 129 4.44 -8.08 6.67
CA PHE A 129 3.25 -7.45 6.12
C PHE A 129 2.81 -6.27 6.98
N PHE A 130 3.00 -5.05 6.52
CA PHE A 130 2.47 -3.86 7.18
C PHE A 130 0.94 -3.74 7.01
N PRO A 131 0.25 -3.06 7.95
CA PRO A 131 -1.19 -2.83 7.84
C PRO A 131 -1.56 -2.04 6.58
N GLN A 132 -2.76 -2.32 6.04
CA GLN A 132 -3.33 -1.54 4.95
C GLN A 132 -3.73 -0.14 5.42
N GLN A 133 -3.80 0.83 4.50
CA GLN A 133 -4.05 2.23 4.83
C GLN A 133 -5.35 2.46 5.63
N MET A 134 -6.43 1.71 5.37
CA MET A 134 -7.66 1.79 6.15
C MET A 134 -7.44 1.47 7.64
N GLN A 135 -6.63 0.48 7.96
CA GLN A 135 -6.25 0.19 9.35
C GLN A 135 -5.35 1.28 9.92
N LEU A 136 -4.41 1.78 9.12
CA LEU A 136 -3.54 2.90 9.53
C LEU A 136 -4.36 4.17 9.81
N GLY A 137 -5.44 4.38 9.06
CA GLY A 137 -6.40 5.46 9.29
C GLY A 137 -7.08 5.40 10.67
N ALA A 138 -7.07 4.26 11.33
CA ALA A 138 -7.58 4.14 12.70
C ALA A 138 -6.58 4.58 13.78
N LEU A 139 -5.30 4.72 13.46
CA LEU A 139 -4.27 5.12 14.44
C LEU A 139 -4.57 6.49 15.07
N PRO A 140 -4.19 6.71 16.33
CA PRO A 140 -4.39 7.99 17.02
C PRO A 140 -3.45 9.10 16.53
N SER A 141 -2.34 8.75 15.86
CA SER A 141 -1.38 9.70 15.30
C SER A 141 -0.67 9.12 14.07
N ASP A 142 -0.04 10.00 13.30
CA ASP A 142 0.71 9.68 12.08
C ASP A 142 2.17 9.24 12.32
N SER A 143 2.67 9.31 13.56
CA SER A 143 4.07 9.01 13.87
C SER A 143 4.48 7.59 13.46
N LEU A 144 3.65 6.58 13.73
CA LEU A 144 3.92 5.21 13.31
C LEU A 144 3.87 5.03 11.79
N ILE A 145 3.09 5.86 11.10
CA ILE A 145 3.00 5.84 9.64
C ILE A 145 4.29 6.36 9.02
N TYR A 146 4.89 7.41 9.62
CA TYR A 146 6.22 7.88 9.22
C TYR A 146 7.30 6.80 9.46
N GLU A 147 7.29 6.16 10.65
CA GLU A 147 8.19 5.03 10.96
C GLU A 147 8.00 3.87 9.95
N MET A 148 6.76 3.56 9.55
CA MET A 148 6.47 2.59 8.49
C MET A 148 7.07 3.02 7.15
N GLY A 149 6.98 4.30 6.81
CA GLY A 149 7.58 4.84 5.58
C GLY A 149 9.09 4.57 5.52
N LEU A 150 9.81 4.85 6.63
CA LEU A 150 11.23 4.53 6.76
C LEU A 150 11.53 3.03 6.61
N ALA A 151 10.72 2.18 7.28
CA ALA A 151 10.88 0.73 7.21
C ALA A 151 10.60 0.18 5.80
N VAL A 152 9.58 0.68 5.11
CA VAL A 152 9.27 0.32 3.71
C VAL A 152 10.39 0.75 2.78
N ALA A 153 10.96 1.95 2.97
CA ALA A 153 12.12 2.40 2.19
C ALA A 153 13.33 1.48 2.41
N GLU A 154 13.57 1.07 3.64
CA GLU A 154 14.64 0.11 3.95
C GLU A 154 14.40 -1.23 3.26
N GLN A 155 13.18 -1.79 3.35
CA GLN A 155 12.80 -3.03 2.66
C GLN A 155 13.01 -2.92 1.14
N CYS A 156 12.61 -1.82 0.53
CA CYS A 156 12.79 -1.57 -0.90
C CYS A 156 14.28 -1.55 -1.28
N LYS A 157 15.12 -0.84 -0.52
CA LYS A 157 16.57 -0.76 -0.77
C LYS A 157 17.27 -2.10 -0.64
N MET A 158 16.84 -2.98 0.27
CA MET A 158 17.40 -4.33 0.43
C MET A 158 17.29 -5.18 -0.84
N VAL A 159 16.36 -4.86 -1.73
CA VAL A 159 16.07 -5.61 -2.96
C VAL A 159 16.13 -4.73 -4.21
N ASN A 160 16.88 -3.63 -4.11
CA ASN A 160 17.17 -2.69 -5.20
C ASN A 160 15.91 -2.10 -5.89
N ILE A 161 14.88 -1.78 -5.09
CA ILE A 161 13.68 -1.06 -5.52
C ILE A 161 13.86 0.41 -5.21
N HIS A 162 13.63 1.28 -6.18
CA HIS A 162 13.92 2.72 -6.16
C HIS A 162 12.68 3.59 -5.99
N ILE A 163 11.54 3.13 -6.52
CA ILE A 163 10.28 3.86 -6.56
C ILE A 163 9.18 2.98 -5.94
N ASN A 164 8.43 3.54 -5.00
CA ASN A 164 7.20 2.92 -4.53
C ASN A 164 5.99 3.75 -4.97
N TYR A 165 5.08 3.17 -5.74
CA TYR A 165 3.82 3.80 -6.12
C TYR A 165 2.85 3.82 -4.93
N ALA A 166 3.21 4.58 -3.94
CA ALA A 166 2.50 4.88 -2.69
C ALA A 166 2.96 6.26 -2.17
N PRO A 167 2.12 6.93 -1.36
CA PRO A 167 0.84 6.52 -0.80
C PRO A 167 -0.34 6.67 -1.76
N VAL A 168 -1.44 5.95 -1.45
CA VAL A 168 -2.76 6.28 -1.98
C VAL A 168 -3.30 7.46 -1.19
N VAL A 169 -3.58 8.56 -1.88
CA VAL A 169 -4.09 9.81 -1.27
C VAL A 169 -5.58 10.03 -1.55
N ASP A 170 -6.21 9.07 -2.23
CA ASP A 170 -7.64 9.10 -2.53
C ASP A 170 -8.47 9.06 -1.24
N ILE A 171 -9.42 9.97 -1.11
CA ILE A 171 -10.33 10.07 0.06
C ILE A 171 -11.55 9.19 -0.21
N ASN A 172 -11.72 8.10 0.53
CA ASN A 172 -12.77 7.11 0.26
C ASN A 172 -14.12 7.53 0.85
N VAL A 173 -14.76 8.53 0.28
CA VAL A 173 -16.09 9.01 0.71
C VAL A 173 -17.24 8.13 0.21
N ASN A 174 -16.98 7.24 -0.75
CA ASN A 174 -17.98 6.32 -1.28
C ASN A 174 -17.73 4.89 -0.74
N PRO A 175 -18.58 4.38 0.15
CA PRO A 175 -18.43 3.01 0.67
C PRO A 175 -18.61 1.93 -0.39
N LYS A 176 -19.18 2.26 -1.57
CA LYS A 176 -19.33 1.34 -2.69
C LYS A 176 -18.12 1.32 -3.63
N ASN A 177 -17.10 2.15 -3.39
CA ASN A 177 -15.92 2.20 -4.23
C ASN A 177 -15.26 0.81 -4.32
N PRO A 178 -15.15 0.20 -5.53
CA PRO A 178 -14.64 -1.16 -5.66
C PRO A 178 -13.12 -1.24 -5.72
N VAL A 179 -12.42 -0.10 -5.85
CA VAL A 179 -10.98 -0.03 -6.13
C VAL A 179 -10.19 0.53 -4.95
N ILE A 180 -10.61 1.65 -4.40
CA ILE A 180 -9.86 2.35 -3.35
C ILE A 180 -10.12 1.69 -1.99
N HIS A 181 -11.31 1.78 -1.44
CA HIS A 181 -11.74 1.02 -0.28
C HIS A 181 -10.67 0.92 0.84
N ALA A 182 -10.15 -0.29 1.14
CA ALA A 182 -9.13 -0.52 2.16
C ALA A 182 -7.74 0.10 1.84
N ARG A 183 -7.55 0.61 0.62
CA ARG A 183 -6.32 1.28 0.18
C ARG A 183 -6.24 2.75 0.62
N SER A 184 -7.37 3.38 1.00
CA SER A 184 -7.42 4.73 1.56
C SER A 184 -7.20 4.73 3.07
N PHE A 185 -6.70 5.83 3.62
CA PHE A 185 -6.66 6.07 5.07
C PHE A 185 -8.05 6.38 5.68
N GLY A 186 -9.09 6.53 4.86
CA GLY A 186 -10.46 6.74 5.32
C GLY A 186 -11.25 7.76 4.48
N GLU A 187 -12.28 8.34 5.10
CA GLU A 187 -13.18 9.31 4.47
C GLU A 187 -12.94 10.76 4.92
N ASP A 188 -12.19 10.97 6.00
CA ASP A 188 -11.86 12.31 6.49
C ASP A 188 -10.69 12.88 5.68
N ARG A 189 -10.97 13.99 4.97
CA ARG A 189 -10.02 14.66 4.08
C ARG A 189 -8.72 15.05 4.77
N ASP A 190 -8.81 15.66 5.93
CA ASP A 190 -7.65 16.24 6.62
C ASP A 190 -6.78 15.13 7.19
N LYS A 191 -7.40 14.07 7.72
CA LYS A 191 -6.71 12.89 8.23
C LYS A 191 -6.02 12.10 7.11
N VAL A 192 -6.71 11.84 5.98
CA VAL A 192 -6.12 11.20 4.80
C VAL A 192 -4.89 11.98 4.34
N THR A 193 -5.00 13.31 4.25
CA THR A 193 -3.91 14.20 3.84
C THR A 193 -2.71 14.12 4.79
N GLN A 194 -2.93 14.24 6.09
CA GLN A 194 -1.89 14.18 7.12
C GLN A 194 -1.17 12.83 7.10
N TYR A 195 -1.91 11.73 7.04
CA TYR A 195 -1.36 10.37 7.12
C TYR A 195 -0.62 9.97 5.85
N ALA A 196 -1.15 10.37 4.69
CA ALA A 196 -0.45 10.21 3.42
C ALA A 196 0.88 10.99 3.39
N ARG A 197 0.90 12.22 3.94
CA ARG A 197 2.11 13.03 4.08
C ARG A 197 3.17 12.32 4.93
N ALA A 198 2.77 11.77 6.08
CA ALA A 198 3.69 11.05 6.96
C ALA A 198 4.30 9.84 6.26
N TYR A 199 3.51 9.06 5.52
CA TYR A 199 3.99 7.91 4.76
C TYR A 199 4.95 8.33 3.63
N MET A 200 4.57 9.33 2.85
CA MET A 200 5.41 9.90 1.78
C MET A 200 6.76 10.37 2.34
N LYS A 201 6.75 11.19 3.39
CA LYS A 201 7.98 11.70 4.02
C LYS A 201 8.86 10.58 4.55
N GLY A 202 8.29 9.60 5.27
CA GLY A 202 9.07 8.46 5.75
C GLY A 202 9.76 7.69 4.62
N MET A 203 9.09 7.47 3.48
CA MET A 203 9.70 6.82 2.32
C MET A 203 10.80 7.67 1.69
N GLN A 204 10.59 8.97 1.49
CA GLN A 204 11.57 9.86 0.87
C GLN A 204 12.78 10.10 1.78
N ASP A 205 12.59 10.31 3.09
CA ASP A 205 13.65 10.41 4.08
C ASP A 205 14.43 9.08 4.20
N GLY A 206 13.74 7.95 4.00
CA GLY A 206 14.34 6.62 3.87
C GLY A 206 15.14 6.40 2.58
N GLY A 207 15.06 7.33 1.62
CA GLY A 207 15.89 7.40 0.41
C GLY A 207 15.33 6.69 -0.82
N ILE A 208 13.99 6.43 -0.89
CA ILE A 208 13.30 5.97 -2.11
C ILE A 208 12.32 7.05 -2.59
N ILE A 209 11.86 6.92 -3.82
CA ILE A 209 10.87 7.82 -4.41
C ILE A 209 9.47 7.39 -3.98
N ALA A 210 8.72 8.30 -3.37
CA ALA A 210 7.29 8.13 -3.12
C ALA A 210 6.47 8.69 -4.29
N CYS A 211 5.29 8.08 -4.52
CA CYS A 211 4.40 8.47 -5.62
C CYS A 211 2.97 8.58 -5.12
N SER A 212 2.45 9.80 -5.03
CA SER A 212 1.04 10.04 -4.65
C SER A 212 0.08 9.66 -5.78
N LYS A 213 -0.98 8.91 -5.46
CA LYS A 213 -1.92 8.38 -6.46
C LYS A 213 -3.36 8.32 -5.94
N HIS A 214 -4.37 8.40 -6.83
CA HIS A 214 -4.37 8.47 -8.29
C HIS A 214 -4.92 9.84 -8.72
N PHE A 215 -4.09 10.71 -9.26
CA PHE A 215 -4.48 12.06 -9.64
C PHE A 215 -5.53 12.05 -10.78
N PRO A 216 -6.59 12.89 -10.72
CA PRO A 216 -6.87 13.93 -9.73
C PRO A 216 -7.76 13.50 -8.56
N GLY A 217 -7.94 12.21 -8.28
CA GLY A 217 -8.66 11.65 -7.15
C GLY A 217 -9.66 10.57 -7.56
N HIS A 218 -9.51 9.36 -7.01
CA HIS A 218 -10.29 8.16 -7.37
C HIS A 218 -11.22 7.70 -6.21
N GLY A 219 -11.33 8.51 -5.14
CA GLY A 219 -11.98 8.07 -3.89
C GLY A 219 -13.51 7.96 -3.94
N ASP A 220 -14.17 8.62 -4.91
CA ASP A 220 -15.63 8.62 -5.06
C ASP A 220 -16.09 8.05 -6.41
N THR A 221 -15.64 6.83 -6.73
CA THR A 221 -16.03 6.10 -7.94
C THR A 221 -16.81 4.83 -7.60
N GLU A 222 -17.76 4.45 -8.44
CA GLU A 222 -18.50 3.19 -8.34
C GLU A 222 -18.07 2.16 -9.40
N VAL A 223 -17.19 2.54 -10.31
CA VAL A 223 -16.69 1.74 -11.42
C VAL A 223 -15.22 1.44 -11.22
N ASP A 224 -14.84 0.19 -11.45
CA ASP A 224 -13.44 -0.25 -11.41
C ASP A 224 -12.73 0.16 -12.72
N SER A 225 -11.73 1.03 -12.62
CA SER A 225 -10.93 1.51 -13.76
C SER A 225 -10.17 0.41 -14.52
N HIS A 226 -9.98 -0.77 -13.91
CA HIS A 226 -9.49 -1.96 -14.61
C HIS A 226 -10.52 -2.58 -15.56
N LYS A 227 -11.80 -2.27 -15.39
CA LYS A 227 -12.92 -2.89 -16.14
C LYS A 227 -13.62 -1.93 -17.10
N ALA A 228 -13.72 -0.65 -16.74
CA ALA A 228 -14.34 0.42 -17.52
C ALA A 228 -13.85 1.78 -17.07
N LEU A 229 -14.17 2.84 -17.81
CA LEU A 229 -13.80 4.22 -17.46
C LEU A 229 -14.73 4.80 -16.38
N PRO A 230 -14.25 5.11 -15.16
CA PRO A 230 -15.03 5.80 -14.15
C PRO A 230 -15.28 7.26 -14.56
N VAL A 231 -16.49 7.75 -14.30
CA VAL A 231 -16.90 9.14 -14.55
C VAL A 231 -17.10 9.85 -13.22
N LEU A 232 -16.50 11.03 -13.07
CA LEU A 232 -16.66 11.91 -11.91
C LEU A 232 -17.37 13.21 -12.34
N PRO A 233 -18.71 13.28 -12.25
CA PRO A 233 -19.50 14.42 -12.72
C PRO A 233 -19.55 15.55 -11.66
N PHE A 234 -18.40 15.86 -11.07
CA PHE A 234 -18.29 16.84 -9.99
C PHE A 234 -18.03 18.25 -10.52
N SER A 235 -18.44 19.26 -9.75
CA SER A 235 -18.07 20.64 -10.03
C SER A 235 -16.60 20.89 -9.71
N ARG A 236 -16.05 21.97 -10.24
CA ARG A 236 -14.67 22.37 -9.96
C ARG A 236 -14.46 22.63 -8.46
N GLU A 237 -15.42 23.28 -7.79
CA GLU A 237 -15.36 23.59 -6.35
C GLU A 237 -15.32 22.32 -5.51
N ARG A 238 -16.04 21.27 -5.92
CA ARG A 238 -16.00 19.96 -5.25
C ARG A 238 -14.62 19.33 -5.40
N LEU A 239 -14.07 19.30 -6.62
CA LEU A 239 -12.74 18.75 -6.87
C LEU A 239 -11.66 19.51 -6.06
N ASP A 240 -11.74 20.83 -6.02
CA ASP A 240 -10.79 21.66 -5.28
C ASP A 240 -10.86 21.45 -3.77
N SER A 241 -12.06 21.25 -3.23
CA SER A 241 -12.27 21.13 -1.79
C SER A 241 -12.01 19.73 -1.24
N LEU A 242 -12.05 18.69 -2.08
CA LEU A 242 -11.91 17.30 -1.64
C LEU A 242 -10.83 16.56 -2.43
N GLU A 243 -11.06 16.23 -3.69
CA GLU A 243 -10.20 15.32 -4.45
C GLU A 243 -8.78 15.86 -4.65
N LEU A 244 -8.63 17.14 -4.97
CA LEU A 244 -7.33 17.78 -5.20
C LEU A 244 -6.63 18.24 -3.90
N TYR A 245 -7.34 18.26 -2.79
CA TYR A 245 -6.80 18.79 -1.54
C TYR A 245 -5.56 18.03 -1.05
N PRO A 246 -5.56 16.68 -0.95
CA PRO A 246 -4.37 15.94 -0.54
C PRO A 246 -3.21 16.06 -1.54
N PHE A 247 -3.49 16.19 -2.84
CA PHE A 247 -2.42 16.37 -3.83
C PHE A 247 -1.73 17.73 -3.68
N ARG A 248 -2.48 18.81 -3.42
CA ARG A 248 -1.89 20.14 -3.11
C ARG A 248 -0.94 20.08 -1.93
N ASP A 249 -1.34 19.42 -0.88
CA ASP A 249 -0.51 19.21 0.30
C ASP A 249 0.75 18.41 -0.02
N GLN A 250 0.61 17.26 -0.71
CA GLN A 250 1.75 16.43 -1.09
C GLN A 250 2.76 17.21 -1.96
N ILE A 251 2.28 18.03 -2.89
CA ILE A 251 3.12 18.88 -3.76
C ILE A 251 3.87 19.92 -2.93
N GLN A 252 3.18 20.61 -2.02
CA GLN A 252 3.79 21.60 -1.13
C GLN A 252 4.84 20.98 -0.21
N GLU A 253 4.64 19.73 0.20
CA GLU A 253 5.53 18.96 1.05
C GLU A 253 6.62 18.21 0.27
N GLY A 254 6.70 18.39 -1.05
CA GLY A 254 7.80 17.94 -1.90
C GLY A 254 7.71 16.49 -2.34
N VAL A 255 6.50 15.99 -2.64
CA VAL A 255 6.37 14.67 -3.27
C VAL A 255 7.13 14.64 -4.60
N GLU A 256 7.91 13.58 -4.83
CA GLU A 256 8.78 13.49 -6.00
C GLU A 256 8.08 12.93 -7.26
N MET A 257 6.98 12.20 -7.09
CA MET A 257 6.24 11.61 -8.20
C MET A 257 4.73 11.64 -7.94
N VAL A 258 3.95 11.83 -9.01
CA VAL A 258 2.49 11.74 -9.01
C VAL A 258 2.04 10.79 -10.11
N MET A 259 1.14 9.85 -9.79
CA MET A 259 0.54 8.92 -10.75
C MET A 259 -0.84 9.40 -11.18
N MET A 260 -1.02 9.49 -12.49
CA MET A 260 -2.30 9.82 -13.13
C MET A 260 -3.23 8.61 -13.10
N GLY A 261 -4.43 8.77 -12.57
CA GLY A 261 -5.50 7.79 -12.72
C GLY A 261 -6.16 7.85 -14.10
N HIS A 262 -6.92 6.82 -14.47
CA HIS A 262 -7.74 6.80 -15.69
C HIS A 262 -9.19 7.14 -15.34
N LEU A 263 -9.52 8.43 -15.37
CA LEU A 263 -10.81 8.98 -14.95
C LEU A 263 -11.37 9.92 -16.04
N HIS A 264 -12.68 9.94 -16.19
CA HIS A 264 -13.36 10.95 -17.00
C HIS A 264 -13.97 12.01 -16.09
N ILE A 265 -13.55 13.26 -16.26
CA ILE A 265 -13.96 14.40 -15.41
C ILE A 265 -14.46 15.53 -16.31
N PRO A 266 -15.75 15.51 -16.68
CA PRO A 266 -16.29 16.37 -17.72
C PRO A 266 -16.10 17.88 -17.50
N VAL A 267 -16.01 18.33 -16.26
CA VAL A 267 -15.76 19.73 -15.93
C VAL A 267 -14.33 20.19 -16.24
N LEU A 268 -13.39 19.26 -16.34
CA LEU A 268 -11.99 19.55 -16.65
C LEU A 268 -11.66 19.31 -18.12
N ASP A 269 -12.08 18.16 -18.67
CA ASP A 269 -11.87 17.79 -20.08
C ASP A 269 -12.79 16.63 -20.49
N SER A 270 -13.02 16.50 -21.79
CA SER A 270 -13.71 15.35 -22.40
C SER A 270 -12.82 14.13 -22.54
N ALA A 271 -11.50 14.28 -22.53
CA ALA A 271 -10.53 13.19 -22.58
C ALA A 271 -10.35 12.52 -21.21
N VAL A 272 -9.80 11.28 -21.22
CA VAL A 272 -9.39 10.57 -20.01
C VAL A 272 -8.23 11.33 -19.35
N SER A 273 -8.28 11.48 -18.03
CA SER A 273 -7.34 12.31 -17.25
C SER A 273 -5.86 12.04 -17.54
N SER A 274 -5.46 10.78 -17.73
CA SER A 274 -4.08 10.39 -17.99
C SER A 274 -3.55 10.74 -19.41
N ILE A 275 -4.44 11.11 -20.33
CA ILE A 275 -4.11 11.53 -21.70
C ILE A 275 -4.64 12.94 -22.03
N SER A 276 -5.06 13.70 -21.02
CA SER A 276 -5.64 15.04 -21.11
C SER A 276 -4.58 16.12 -20.85
N TYR A 277 -4.24 16.93 -21.82
CA TYR A 277 -3.35 18.07 -21.65
C TYR A 277 -3.89 19.09 -20.60
N PRO A 278 -5.18 19.48 -20.62
CA PRO A 278 -5.74 20.35 -19.58
C PRO A 278 -5.57 19.81 -18.15
N ILE A 279 -5.59 18.48 -17.95
CA ILE A 279 -5.47 17.88 -16.62
C ILE A 279 -4.00 17.67 -16.25
N VAL A 280 -3.21 17.05 -17.12
CA VAL A 280 -1.80 16.73 -16.83
C VAL A 280 -0.95 17.99 -16.78
N THR A 281 -0.97 18.78 -17.85
CA THR A 281 -0.19 20.01 -17.93
C THR A 281 -0.92 21.18 -17.27
N GLY A 282 -2.13 21.50 -17.70
CA GLY A 282 -2.84 22.69 -17.22
C GLY A 282 -3.09 22.66 -15.71
N LEU A 283 -3.68 21.57 -15.19
CA LEU A 283 -3.99 21.49 -13.77
C LEU A 283 -2.79 21.08 -12.92
N LEU A 284 -2.13 19.94 -13.21
CA LEU A 284 -1.08 19.43 -12.31
C LEU A 284 0.24 20.23 -12.43
N ARG A 285 0.74 20.48 -13.66
CA ARG A 285 2.00 21.23 -13.84
C ARG A 285 1.84 22.73 -13.58
N GLU A 286 0.87 23.36 -14.25
CA GLU A 286 0.80 24.82 -14.30
C GLU A 286 0.04 25.42 -13.12
N GLU A 287 -1.13 24.88 -12.76
CA GLU A 287 -1.94 25.41 -11.67
C GLU A 287 -1.40 24.95 -10.29
N LEU A 288 -1.20 23.64 -10.11
CA LEU A 288 -0.71 23.09 -8.83
C LEU A 288 0.82 23.20 -8.68
N LYS A 289 1.54 23.65 -9.73
CA LYS A 289 3.00 23.88 -9.71
C LYS A 289 3.82 22.62 -9.39
N PHE A 290 3.35 21.46 -9.82
CA PHE A 290 4.11 20.24 -9.63
C PHE A 290 5.28 20.14 -10.62
N ASP A 291 6.50 20.08 -10.14
CA ASP A 291 7.74 20.01 -10.93
C ASP A 291 8.40 18.62 -10.94
N GLY A 292 7.94 17.69 -10.10
CA GLY A 292 8.40 16.31 -10.03
C GLY A 292 8.04 15.46 -11.26
N LEU A 293 8.19 14.15 -11.18
CA LEU A 293 7.87 13.21 -12.26
C LEU A 293 6.38 12.87 -12.29
N ILE A 294 5.78 12.93 -13.47
CA ILE A 294 4.40 12.46 -13.71
C ILE A 294 4.47 11.10 -14.39
N VAL A 295 3.83 10.10 -13.80
CA VAL A 295 3.71 8.74 -14.35
C VAL A 295 2.23 8.42 -14.62
N THR A 296 1.91 7.69 -15.67
CA THR A 296 0.55 7.16 -15.87
C THR A 296 0.29 5.98 -14.92
N ASP A 297 -0.96 5.69 -14.59
CA ASP A 297 -1.34 4.33 -14.23
C ASP A 297 -1.15 3.40 -15.44
N ALA A 298 -1.26 2.09 -15.27
CA ALA A 298 -0.96 1.13 -16.33
C ALA A 298 -1.81 1.36 -17.59
N LEU A 299 -1.15 1.72 -18.71
CA LEU A 299 -1.82 2.06 -19.97
C LEU A 299 -2.54 0.85 -20.64
N THR A 300 -2.37 -0.35 -20.09
CA THR A 300 -3.14 -1.54 -20.47
C THR A 300 -4.53 -1.61 -19.84
N MET A 301 -4.86 -0.72 -18.89
CA MET A 301 -6.16 -0.72 -18.21
C MET A 301 -7.29 -0.29 -19.15
N LYS A 302 -8.46 -0.95 -19.04
CA LYS A 302 -9.61 -0.67 -19.92
C LYS A 302 -10.13 0.76 -19.82
N GLY A 303 -9.96 1.41 -18.67
CA GLY A 303 -10.34 2.81 -18.49
C GLY A 303 -9.71 3.79 -19.48
N VAL A 304 -8.59 3.44 -20.14
CA VAL A 304 -7.95 4.26 -21.16
C VAL A 304 -7.87 3.57 -22.51
N SER A 305 -7.97 2.22 -22.58
CA SER A 305 -7.64 1.43 -23.78
C SER A 305 -8.85 1.06 -24.67
N GLU A 306 -10.06 1.51 -24.35
CA GLU A 306 -11.25 1.04 -25.10
C GLU A 306 -11.35 1.54 -26.55
N ASN A 307 -10.81 2.72 -26.88
CA ASN A 307 -11.09 3.37 -28.16
C ASN A 307 -9.83 3.77 -28.96
N LEU A 308 -8.65 3.52 -28.45
CA LEU A 308 -7.37 3.90 -29.07
C LEU A 308 -6.42 2.69 -29.11
N SER A 309 -5.57 2.63 -30.11
CA SER A 309 -4.48 1.66 -30.12
C SER A 309 -3.42 1.99 -29.06
N SER A 310 -2.65 1.00 -28.65
CA SER A 310 -1.63 1.17 -27.59
C SER A 310 -0.66 2.29 -27.87
N GLU A 311 -0.19 2.38 -29.11
CA GLU A 311 0.78 3.39 -29.55
C GLU A 311 0.17 4.80 -29.59
N GLU A 312 -1.10 4.95 -29.94
CA GLU A 312 -1.80 6.25 -29.90
C GLU A 312 -2.09 6.70 -28.46
N ILE A 313 -2.37 5.77 -27.53
CA ILE A 313 -2.50 6.07 -26.10
C ILE A 313 -1.16 6.57 -25.56
N ALA A 314 -0.05 5.91 -25.89
CA ALA A 314 1.29 6.31 -25.46
C ALA A 314 1.65 7.71 -25.99
N LEU A 315 1.36 7.99 -27.25
CA LEU A 315 1.54 9.32 -27.84
C LEU A 315 0.65 10.37 -27.16
N ALA A 316 -0.63 10.07 -26.94
CA ALA A 316 -1.55 11.01 -26.29
C ALA A 316 -1.10 11.33 -24.85
N ALA A 317 -0.68 10.34 -24.06
CA ALA A 317 -0.14 10.54 -22.72
C ALA A 317 1.16 11.39 -22.76
N TYR A 318 2.05 11.11 -23.69
CA TYR A 318 3.23 11.93 -23.91
C TYR A 318 2.85 13.40 -24.24
N LYS A 319 1.97 13.63 -25.20
CA LYS A 319 1.49 14.98 -25.58
C LYS A 319 0.74 15.70 -24.45
N ALA A 320 0.10 14.95 -23.58
CA ALA A 320 -0.54 15.50 -22.39
C ALA A 320 0.46 16.05 -21.34
N GLY A 321 1.73 15.65 -21.39
CA GLY A 321 2.78 16.12 -20.47
C GLY A 321 3.26 15.10 -19.44
N VAL A 322 2.93 13.81 -19.63
CA VAL A 322 3.41 12.72 -18.77
C VAL A 322 4.90 12.46 -19.03
N ASP A 323 5.69 12.28 -17.98
CA ASP A 323 7.13 11.98 -18.06
C ASP A 323 7.41 10.48 -18.23
N ILE A 324 6.63 9.60 -17.59
CA ILE A 324 6.84 8.15 -17.58
C ILE A 324 5.57 7.42 -18.02
N LEU A 325 5.70 6.59 -19.05
CA LEU A 325 4.63 5.75 -19.58
C LEU A 325 4.70 4.37 -18.93
N LEU A 326 3.75 4.07 -18.03
CA LEU A 326 3.71 2.79 -17.32
C LEU A 326 2.94 1.75 -18.13
N LYS A 327 3.59 0.67 -18.48
CA LYS A 327 2.99 -0.50 -19.14
C LYS A 327 2.15 -0.13 -20.38
N PRO A 328 2.69 0.49 -21.42
CA PRO A 328 2.00 0.53 -22.71
C PRO A 328 1.67 -0.90 -23.19
N GLY A 329 0.54 -1.08 -23.85
CA GLY A 329 0.07 -2.41 -24.28
C GLY A 329 1.03 -3.08 -25.30
N ASP A 330 1.47 -2.31 -26.29
CA ASP A 330 2.56 -2.68 -27.21
C ASP A 330 3.69 -1.65 -27.07
N ILE A 331 4.75 -2.05 -26.37
CA ILE A 331 5.86 -1.15 -26.04
C ILE A 331 6.67 -0.79 -27.29
N ILE A 332 6.96 -1.76 -28.15
CA ILE A 332 7.76 -1.54 -29.36
C ILE A 332 7.01 -0.61 -30.32
N ALA A 333 5.73 -0.89 -30.59
CA ALA A 333 4.90 -0.02 -31.41
C ALA A 333 4.77 1.40 -30.81
N SER A 334 4.72 1.52 -29.48
CA SER A 334 4.69 2.81 -28.79
C SER A 334 5.99 3.59 -28.98
N ILE A 335 7.15 2.94 -28.90
CA ILE A 335 8.46 3.56 -29.19
C ILE A 335 8.50 4.01 -30.64
N ASP A 336 8.12 3.15 -31.59
CA ASP A 336 8.11 3.46 -33.04
C ASP A 336 7.18 4.66 -33.34
N ARG A 337 6.01 4.73 -32.71
CA ARG A 337 5.07 5.83 -32.92
C ARG A 337 5.59 7.17 -32.37
N LEU A 338 6.20 7.16 -31.20
CA LEU A 338 6.83 8.33 -30.61
C LEU A 338 8.04 8.78 -31.42
N GLU A 339 8.87 7.86 -31.92
CA GLU A 339 10.03 8.19 -32.77
C GLU A 339 9.59 8.87 -34.07
N LYS A 340 8.53 8.35 -34.72
CA LYS A 340 7.93 8.99 -35.90
C LYS A 340 7.37 10.38 -35.59
N ALA A 341 6.76 10.57 -34.40
CA ALA A 341 6.28 11.88 -33.96
C ALA A 341 7.43 12.90 -33.79
N MET A 342 8.57 12.45 -33.26
CA MET A 342 9.78 13.30 -33.15
C MET A 342 10.42 13.61 -34.51
N GLU A 343 10.40 12.67 -35.44
CA GLU A 343 10.93 12.85 -36.79
C GLU A 343 10.07 13.80 -37.63
N SER A 344 8.75 13.69 -37.52
CA SER A 344 7.80 14.53 -38.26
C SER A 344 7.64 15.94 -37.68
N GLY A 345 8.15 16.21 -36.50
CA GLY A 345 7.91 17.45 -35.75
C GLY A 345 6.53 17.54 -35.09
N GLU A 346 5.80 16.42 -34.99
CA GLU A 346 4.56 16.32 -34.22
C GLU A 346 4.81 16.46 -32.70
N CYS A 347 5.99 16.04 -32.23
CA CYS A 347 6.50 16.24 -30.89
C CYS A 347 7.87 16.94 -30.93
N ASP A 348 8.17 17.71 -29.88
CA ASP A 348 9.42 18.48 -29.76
C ASP A 348 10.53 17.60 -29.15
N LYS A 349 11.71 17.65 -29.79
CA LYS A 349 12.92 16.96 -29.30
C LYS A 349 13.53 17.60 -28.05
N GLU A 350 13.35 18.90 -27.86
CA GLU A 350 13.83 19.60 -26.66
C GLU A 350 13.00 19.18 -25.44
N ASP A 351 11.67 19.06 -25.61
CA ASP A 351 10.78 18.52 -24.59
C ASP A 351 11.13 17.06 -24.22
N LEU A 352 11.46 16.23 -25.22
CA LEU A 352 11.97 14.87 -24.98
C LEU A 352 13.24 14.90 -24.12
N ASP A 353 14.19 15.75 -24.47
CA ASP A 353 15.46 15.88 -23.74
C ASP A 353 15.24 16.33 -22.29
N GLU A 354 14.29 17.22 -22.03
CA GLU A 354 13.95 17.66 -20.67
C GLU A 354 13.35 16.53 -19.83
N ARG A 355 12.43 15.75 -20.37
CA ARG A 355 11.83 14.60 -19.65
C ARG A 355 12.87 13.53 -19.38
N VAL A 356 13.69 13.18 -20.36
CA VAL A 356 14.78 12.22 -20.18
C VAL A 356 15.80 12.74 -19.15
N ARG A 357 16.08 14.04 -19.15
CA ARG A 357 16.95 14.68 -18.13
C ARG A 357 16.43 14.47 -16.72
N LYS A 358 15.11 14.59 -16.49
CA LYS A 358 14.48 14.31 -15.18
C LYS A 358 14.69 12.83 -14.77
N VAL A 359 14.44 11.89 -15.68
CA VAL A 359 14.65 10.45 -15.41
C VAL A 359 16.12 10.14 -15.14
N LEU A 360 17.05 10.68 -15.94
CA LEU A 360 18.48 10.49 -15.73
C LEU A 360 18.98 11.13 -14.43
N ARG A 361 18.44 12.28 -14.01
CA ARG A 361 18.74 12.88 -12.69
C ARG A 361 18.35 11.94 -11.56
N LEU A 362 17.19 11.30 -11.65
CA LEU A 362 16.75 10.31 -10.69
C LEU A 362 17.73 9.12 -10.64
N LYS A 363 18.11 8.58 -11.80
CA LYS A 363 19.13 7.52 -11.88
C LYS A 363 20.47 7.94 -11.29
N ALA A 364 20.91 9.16 -11.55
CA ALA A 364 22.16 9.70 -11.00
C ALA A 364 22.12 9.84 -9.46
N ARG A 365 20.96 10.18 -8.88
CA ARG A 365 20.78 10.22 -7.40
C ARG A 365 21.01 8.86 -6.74
N PHE A 366 20.63 7.78 -7.42
CA PHE A 366 20.88 6.40 -6.99
C PHE A 366 22.28 5.89 -7.38
N GLY A 367 23.14 6.73 -7.95
CA GLY A 367 24.49 6.36 -8.37
C GLY A 367 24.55 5.56 -9.69
N MET A 368 23.42 5.32 -10.35
CA MET A 368 23.31 4.46 -11.54
C MET A 368 24.12 4.95 -12.75
N LEU A 369 24.51 6.22 -12.78
CA LEU A 369 25.36 6.78 -13.84
C LEU A 369 26.84 6.83 -13.45
N GLU A 370 27.22 6.28 -12.30
CA GLU A 370 28.62 6.08 -11.90
C GLU A 370 29.24 4.94 -12.74
N ARG A 371 30.56 5.02 -12.92
CA ARG A 371 31.27 4.03 -13.75
C ARG A 371 31.33 2.64 -13.12
N ASP A 372 31.31 2.59 -11.80
CA ASP A 372 31.46 1.43 -10.93
C ASP A 372 30.15 1.06 -10.21
N TYR A 373 29.00 1.54 -10.73
CA TYR A 373 27.69 1.17 -10.20
C TYR A 373 27.45 -0.34 -10.37
N ASP A 374 27.15 -0.99 -9.28
CA ASP A 374 26.75 -2.41 -9.23
C ASP A 374 25.32 -2.52 -8.68
N ALA A 375 24.43 -3.05 -9.51
CA ALA A 375 23.02 -3.26 -9.17
C ALA A 375 22.79 -4.65 -8.52
N THR A 376 23.83 -5.45 -8.35
CA THR A 376 23.72 -6.83 -7.88
C THR A 376 23.26 -6.89 -6.43
N VAL A 377 22.21 -7.67 -6.18
CA VAL A 377 21.75 -8.01 -4.82
C VAL A 377 22.15 -9.44 -4.51
N GLU A 378 22.80 -9.63 -3.35
CA GLU A 378 23.18 -10.96 -2.88
C GLU A 378 21.94 -11.78 -2.48
N LEU A 379 21.86 -13.03 -2.99
CA LEU A 379 20.72 -13.90 -2.77
C LEU A 379 20.81 -14.71 -1.48
N GLU A 380 22.04 -15.00 -1.01
CA GLU A 380 22.24 -15.85 0.17
C GLU A 380 21.62 -15.21 1.42
N GLY A 381 20.78 -15.98 2.13
CA GLY A 381 20.12 -15.55 3.36
C GLY A 381 19.14 -14.38 3.20
N ILE A 382 18.71 -14.03 1.99
CA ILE A 382 17.85 -12.85 1.77
C ILE A 382 16.49 -12.99 2.46
N THR A 383 15.90 -14.18 2.47
CA THR A 383 14.60 -14.45 3.11
C THR A 383 14.62 -14.22 4.62
N GLU A 384 15.74 -14.42 5.25
CA GLU A 384 15.95 -14.16 6.69
C GLU A 384 16.27 -12.68 6.91
N ARG A 385 17.11 -12.08 6.05
CA ARG A 385 17.52 -10.67 6.16
C ARG A 385 16.34 -9.69 6.05
N VAL A 386 15.32 -10.02 5.25
CA VAL A 386 14.14 -9.15 5.10
C VAL A 386 13.17 -9.22 6.28
N LYS A 387 13.26 -10.24 7.14
CA LYS A 387 12.40 -10.44 8.33
C LYS A 387 12.98 -9.76 9.57
N LYS A 388 13.17 -8.46 9.51
CA LYS A 388 13.73 -7.70 10.63
C LYS A 388 12.81 -7.70 11.84
N ALA A 389 13.38 -7.92 13.03
CA ALA A 389 12.65 -7.93 14.30
C ALA A 389 12.01 -6.55 14.58
N GLU A 390 12.68 -5.46 14.21
CA GLU A 390 12.19 -4.09 14.35
C GLU A 390 10.92 -3.86 13.53
N HIS A 391 10.85 -4.39 12.31
CA HIS A 391 9.65 -4.28 11.46
C HIS A 391 8.48 -5.08 12.05
N LEU A 392 8.74 -6.28 12.58
CA LEU A 392 7.71 -7.08 13.26
C LEU A 392 7.18 -6.38 14.52
N ALA A 393 8.07 -5.79 15.31
CA ALA A 393 7.69 -5.00 16.49
C ALA A 393 6.87 -3.76 16.13
N LEU A 394 7.24 -3.06 15.05
CA LEU A 394 6.48 -1.91 14.53
C LEU A 394 5.08 -2.32 14.06
N ILE A 395 4.98 -3.43 13.32
CA ILE A 395 3.69 -3.99 12.87
C ILE A 395 2.80 -4.33 14.07
N GLN A 396 3.35 -4.97 15.12
CA GLN A 396 2.59 -5.27 16.33
C GLN A 396 2.13 -4.00 17.05
N LYS A 397 2.99 -2.98 17.16
CA LYS A 397 2.63 -1.69 17.76
C LYS A 397 1.52 -0.98 16.99
N MET A 398 1.54 -1.03 15.65
CA MET A 398 0.46 -0.52 14.79
C MET A 398 -0.84 -1.30 15.01
N ALA A 399 -0.76 -2.62 15.08
CA ALA A 399 -1.92 -3.46 15.35
C ALA A 399 -2.53 -3.11 16.71
N ASP A 400 -1.72 -3.04 17.77
CA ASP A 400 -2.17 -2.70 19.13
C ASP A 400 -2.89 -1.35 19.16
N GLN A 401 -2.33 -0.31 18.52
CA GLN A 401 -2.89 1.05 18.55
C GLN A 401 -4.06 1.29 17.58
N SER A 402 -4.24 0.43 16.58
CA SER A 402 -5.36 0.54 15.65
C SER A 402 -6.62 -0.19 16.10
N MET A 403 -6.56 -1.05 17.12
CA MET A 403 -7.75 -1.73 17.62
C MET A 403 -8.82 -0.72 18.05
N THR A 404 -10.04 -0.87 17.53
CA THR A 404 -11.11 0.12 17.68
C THR A 404 -12.33 -0.49 18.32
N ILE A 405 -12.70 -0.05 19.52
CA ILE A 405 -14.00 -0.37 20.10
C ILE A 405 -15.05 0.53 19.41
N VAL A 406 -15.88 -0.08 18.56
CA VAL A 406 -16.95 0.60 17.83
C VAL A 406 -18.13 0.88 18.77
N ASP A 407 -18.46 -0.10 19.63
CA ASP A 407 -19.50 -0.01 20.65
C ASP A 407 -19.16 -0.96 21.83
N ASN A 408 -19.52 -0.58 23.04
CA ASN A 408 -19.42 -1.41 24.27
C ASN A 408 -20.56 -1.08 25.23
N LYS A 409 -21.80 -0.95 24.69
CA LYS A 409 -22.99 -0.54 25.46
C LYS A 409 -23.34 -1.51 26.57
N ALA A 410 -23.07 -2.80 26.41
CA ALA A 410 -23.26 -3.80 27.44
C ALA A 410 -22.08 -3.90 28.44
N ARG A 411 -21.03 -3.08 28.27
CA ARG A 411 -19.84 -3.07 29.14
C ARG A 411 -19.17 -4.45 29.26
N LEU A 412 -19.11 -5.20 28.16
CA LEU A 412 -18.51 -6.53 28.11
C LEU A 412 -16.98 -6.49 27.98
N LEU A 413 -16.41 -5.35 27.55
CA LEU A 413 -14.98 -5.19 27.38
C LEU A 413 -14.39 -4.25 28.45
N PRO A 414 -13.23 -4.61 29.05
CA PRO A 414 -12.55 -5.90 28.90
C PRO A 414 -13.33 -7.05 29.51
N LEU A 415 -13.05 -8.29 29.05
CA LEU A 415 -13.72 -9.50 29.53
C LEU A 415 -13.47 -9.70 31.04
N ALA A 416 -14.53 -9.91 31.81
CA ALA A 416 -14.38 -10.18 33.23
C ALA A 416 -13.75 -11.56 33.48
N LYS A 417 -12.81 -11.64 34.42
CA LYS A 417 -12.15 -12.90 34.79
C LYS A 417 -13.16 -13.93 35.33
N GLY A 418 -12.88 -15.20 35.09
CA GLY A 418 -13.67 -16.33 35.57
C GLY A 418 -14.98 -16.57 34.82
N LYS A 419 -15.19 -15.89 33.70
CA LYS A 419 -16.34 -16.11 32.83
C LYS A 419 -16.14 -17.33 31.94
N LYS A 420 -17.24 -18.07 31.75
CA LYS A 420 -17.31 -19.15 30.76
C LYS A 420 -17.61 -18.58 29.39
N ILE A 421 -16.66 -18.73 28.46
CA ILE A 421 -16.66 -18.07 27.16
C ILE A 421 -16.87 -19.08 26.04
N ALA A 422 -17.85 -18.84 25.17
CA ALA A 422 -17.97 -19.51 23.89
C ALA A 422 -17.25 -18.66 22.81
N TYR A 423 -16.20 -19.19 22.21
CA TYR A 423 -15.52 -18.56 21.09
C TYR A 423 -16.04 -19.16 19.78
N VAL A 424 -16.82 -18.40 19.03
CA VAL A 424 -17.40 -18.80 17.75
C VAL A 424 -16.60 -18.13 16.63
N ALA A 425 -15.75 -18.89 15.96
CA ALA A 425 -15.00 -18.43 14.79
C ALA A 425 -15.84 -18.65 13.53
N TYR A 426 -16.13 -17.57 12.80
CA TYR A 426 -16.82 -17.62 11.52
C TYR A 426 -15.83 -17.35 10.38
N ASN A 427 -15.69 -18.32 9.48
CA ASN A 427 -14.84 -18.24 8.27
C ASN A 427 -13.35 -18.00 8.56
N ALA A 428 -12.87 -18.45 9.71
CA ALA A 428 -11.48 -18.30 10.12
C ALA A 428 -10.54 -19.23 9.32
N LYS A 429 -9.32 -18.76 9.06
CA LYS A 429 -8.22 -19.62 8.65
C LYS A 429 -7.60 -20.25 9.90
N HIS A 430 -7.73 -21.55 10.03
CA HIS A 430 -7.17 -22.28 11.16
C HIS A 430 -5.67 -22.51 10.96
N ILE A 431 -4.92 -22.38 12.04
CA ILE A 431 -3.50 -22.72 12.11
C ILE A 431 -3.28 -23.81 13.16
N PRO A 432 -2.30 -24.72 13.00
CA PRO A 432 -1.94 -25.69 14.03
C PRO A 432 -1.59 -24.98 15.33
N MET A 433 -2.01 -25.54 16.46
CA MET A 433 -1.57 -25.04 17.77
C MET A 433 -0.04 -25.21 17.87
N LYS A 434 0.67 -24.16 18.23
CA LYS A 434 2.13 -24.24 18.42
C LYS A 434 2.45 -25.08 19.64
N ARG A 435 3.32 -26.08 19.51
CA ARG A 435 3.78 -26.95 20.62
C ARG A 435 4.40 -26.21 21.81
N GLU A 436 4.79 -24.96 21.63
CA GLU A 436 5.34 -24.07 22.68
C GLU A 436 4.36 -23.81 23.84
N TYR A 437 3.09 -24.18 23.69
CA TYR A 437 2.05 -23.91 24.69
C TYR A 437 1.72 -25.07 25.63
N GLY A 438 2.56 -26.12 25.62
CA GLY A 438 2.42 -27.29 26.47
C GLY A 438 1.26 -28.23 26.06
N ASP A 439 1.37 -29.48 26.43
CA ASP A 439 0.27 -30.44 26.32
C ASP A 439 -0.80 -30.06 27.35
N ILE A 440 -1.83 -29.35 26.92
CA ILE A 440 -2.96 -28.99 27.79
C ILE A 440 -3.97 -30.13 27.69
N GLU A 441 -3.90 -31.06 28.65
CA GLU A 441 -4.93 -32.11 28.84
C GLU A 441 -6.30 -31.45 29.04
N GLY A 442 -7.30 -31.83 28.23
CA GLY A 442 -8.70 -31.39 28.39
C GLY A 442 -9.16 -30.26 27.48
N LEU A 443 -8.36 -29.83 26.48
CA LEU A 443 -8.83 -28.86 25.47
C LEU A 443 -9.86 -29.50 24.53
N SER A 444 -11.03 -28.85 24.40
CA SER A 444 -11.97 -29.15 23.32
C SER A 444 -11.33 -28.75 22.00
N GLY A 445 -10.87 -29.71 21.21
CA GLY A 445 -10.11 -29.53 19.98
C GLY A 445 -8.97 -30.51 19.84
N TYR A 446 -8.58 -31.22 20.91
CA TYR A 446 -7.72 -32.38 20.84
C TYR A 446 -8.58 -33.61 20.51
N ASN A 447 -8.30 -34.27 19.39
CA ASN A 447 -8.90 -35.56 19.08
C ASN A 447 -7.96 -36.66 19.57
N PRO A 448 -8.29 -37.36 20.69
CA PRO A 448 -7.42 -38.38 21.26
C PRO A 448 -7.27 -39.60 20.35
N GLU A 449 -8.18 -39.82 19.38
CA GLU A 449 -8.11 -40.94 18.44
C GLU A 449 -7.13 -40.68 17.29
N THR A 450 -6.92 -39.45 16.90
CA THR A 450 -6.02 -39.11 15.78
C THR A 450 -4.70 -38.50 16.21
N GLY A 451 -4.53 -38.11 17.47
CA GLY A 451 -3.33 -37.42 17.96
C GLY A 451 -3.12 -36.03 17.30
N MET A 452 -4.08 -35.58 16.53
CA MET A 452 -4.02 -34.26 15.88
C MET A 452 -4.52 -33.20 16.84
N VAL A 453 -3.72 -32.18 17.04
CA VAL A 453 -4.16 -30.93 17.66
C VAL A 453 -4.96 -30.20 16.60
N ASP A 454 -6.27 -30.00 16.84
CA ASP A 454 -7.11 -29.23 15.94
C ASP A 454 -6.51 -27.82 15.75
N SER A 455 -6.51 -27.36 14.52
CA SER A 455 -6.09 -26.02 14.21
C SER A 455 -7.15 -25.01 14.68
N THR A 456 -6.70 -23.95 15.33
CA THR A 456 -7.54 -22.87 15.88
C THR A 456 -7.04 -21.51 15.44
N THR A 457 -7.63 -20.42 15.94
CA THR A 457 -7.11 -19.06 15.68
C THR A 457 -6.11 -18.65 16.75
N LEU A 458 -5.17 -17.75 16.42
CA LEU A 458 -4.22 -17.21 17.40
C LEU A 458 -4.90 -16.46 18.52
N MET A 459 -5.97 -15.71 18.23
CA MET A 459 -6.74 -15.01 19.24
C MET A 459 -7.34 -15.98 20.27
N TYR A 460 -7.90 -17.11 19.84
CA TYR A 460 -8.38 -18.14 20.75
C TYR A 460 -7.25 -18.73 21.61
N GLN A 461 -6.11 -19.06 21.02
CA GLN A 461 -4.95 -19.56 21.74
C GLN A 461 -4.43 -18.57 22.79
N HIS A 462 -4.50 -17.28 22.50
CA HIS A 462 -4.13 -16.23 23.47
C HIS A 462 -5.11 -16.18 24.65
N LEU A 463 -6.42 -16.24 24.39
CA LEU A 463 -7.46 -16.24 25.45
C LEU A 463 -7.32 -17.46 26.38
N LEU A 464 -7.00 -18.62 25.86
CA LEU A 464 -6.74 -19.82 26.68
C LEU A 464 -5.60 -19.64 27.68
N ARG A 465 -4.50 -18.97 27.29
CA ARG A 465 -3.34 -18.74 28.17
C ARG A 465 -3.67 -17.88 29.38
N GLN A 466 -4.72 -17.05 29.30
CA GLN A 466 -5.17 -16.23 30.41
C GLN A 466 -5.92 -17.01 31.50
N GLY A 467 -6.04 -18.35 31.36
CA GLY A 467 -6.63 -19.25 32.35
C GLY A 467 -8.17 -19.20 32.45
N GLY A 468 -8.84 -18.76 31.38
CA GLY A 468 -10.29 -18.75 31.29
C GLY A 468 -10.89 -20.09 30.82
N GLU A 469 -12.15 -20.38 31.16
CA GLU A 469 -12.92 -21.46 30.54
C GLU A 469 -13.43 -21.00 29.17
N VAL A 470 -12.65 -21.29 28.10
CA VAL A 470 -12.97 -20.86 26.73
C VAL A 470 -13.15 -22.07 25.84
N HIS A 471 -14.32 -22.23 25.22
CA HIS A 471 -14.60 -23.33 24.31
C HIS A 471 -14.74 -22.84 22.87
N TYR A 472 -14.15 -23.59 21.93
CA TYR A 472 -14.05 -23.22 20.51
C TYR A 472 -15.17 -23.83 19.68
N PHE A 473 -15.81 -23.01 18.85
CA PHE A 473 -16.81 -23.42 17.86
C PHE A 473 -16.41 -22.85 16.50
N ALA A 474 -16.38 -23.70 15.47
CA ALA A 474 -16.06 -23.29 14.12
C ALA A 474 -17.32 -23.25 13.23
N LEU A 475 -17.49 -22.17 12.52
CA LEU A 475 -18.47 -21.98 11.45
C LEU A 475 -17.77 -21.38 10.24
N ASP A 476 -18.25 -21.68 9.06
CA ASP A 476 -17.72 -21.12 7.80
C ASP A 476 -18.84 -20.87 6.78
N LYS A 477 -18.47 -20.37 5.59
CA LYS A 477 -19.42 -20.14 4.49
C LYS A 477 -20.03 -21.43 3.92
N LYS A 478 -19.56 -22.62 4.30
CA LYS A 478 -20.11 -23.93 3.90
C LYS A 478 -21.01 -24.54 4.96
N SER A 479 -21.00 -24.00 6.19
CA SER A 479 -21.86 -24.43 7.28
C SER A 479 -23.33 -24.33 6.85
N THR A 480 -24.15 -25.28 7.28
CA THR A 480 -25.59 -25.24 7.04
C THR A 480 -26.31 -24.48 8.17
N GLU A 481 -27.55 -24.06 7.94
CA GLU A 481 -28.37 -23.46 9.00
C GLU A 481 -28.51 -24.37 10.21
N LYS A 482 -28.58 -25.70 10.01
CA LYS A 482 -28.63 -26.70 11.09
C LYS A 482 -27.34 -26.69 11.93
N ASP A 483 -26.18 -26.50 11.30
CA ASP A 483 -24.91 -26.40 12.03
C ASP A 483 -24.88 -25.17 12.91
N ILE A 484 -25.32 -24.03 12.38
CA ILE A 484 -25.44 -22.78 13.13
C ILE A 484 -26.45 -22.92 14.27
N GLU A 485 -27.61 -23.53 14.04
CA GLU A 485 -28.59 -23.80 15.10
C GLU A 485 -28.08 -24.75 16.18
N LYS A 486 -27.24 -25.72 15.82
CA LYS A 486 -26.56 -26.59 16.79
C LYS A 486 -25.63 -25.78 17.69
N VAL A 487 -24.78 -24.94 17.11
CA VAL A 487 -23.91 -24.01 17.87
C VAL A 487 -24.76 -23.09 18.74
N ASN A 488 -25.83 -22.49 18.20
CA ASN A 488 -26.76 -21.64 18.96
C ASN A 488 -27.35 -22.31 20.22
N LYS A 489 -27.60 -23.61 20.18
CA LYS A 489 -28.06 -24.36 21.33
C LYS A 489 -26.95 -24.58 22.38
N GLN A 490 -25.75 -24.88 21.90
CA GLN A 490 -24.59 -25.18 22.73
C GLN A 490 -24.09 -23.95 23.51
N VAL A 491 -24.13 -22.75 22.88
CA VAL A 491 -23.58 -21.52 23.50
C VAL A 491 -24.51 -20.85 24.53
N ARG A 492 -25.71 -21.36 24.76
CA ARG A 492 -26.70 -20.75 25.69
C ARG A 492 -26.28 -20.72 27.16
N ASP A 493 -25.45 -21.68 27.56
CA ASP A 493 -25.00 -21.85 28.94
C ASP A 493 -23.65 -21.16 29.21
N TYR A 494 -23.24 -20.24 28.28
CA TYR A 494 -22.03 -19.44 28.42
C TYR A 494 -22.36 -18.04 28.92
N ASP A 495 -21.45 -17.48 29.71
CA ASP A 495 -21.59 -16.11 30.22
C ASP A 495 -21.43 -15.08 29.08
N VAL A 496 -20.52 -15.35 28.15
CA VAL A 496 -20.21 -14.48 27.02
C VAL A 496 -19.97 -15.31 25.76
N VAL A 497 -20.50 -14.86 24.64
CA VAL A 497 -20.18 -15.38 23.30
C VAL A 497 -19.24 -14.38 22.60
N ILE A 498 -18.06 -14.80 22.21
CA ILE A 498 -17.19 -14.06 21.29
C ILE A 498 -17.51 -14.55 19.87
N LEU A 499 -18.11 -13.70 19.04
CA LEU A 499 -18.33 -13.96 17.63
C LEU A 499 -17.17 -13.32 16.83
N ALA A 500 -16.17 -14.12 16.49
CA ALA A 500 -15.02 -13.69 15.69
C ALA A 500 -15.30 -13.91 14.20
N CYS A 501 -15.50 -12.83 13.45
CA CYS A 501 -15.78 -12.87 12.03
C CYS A 501 -14.50 -12.55 11.23
N HIS A 502 -14.09 -13.49 10.37
CA HIS A 502 -12.85 -13.42 9.60
C HIS A 502 -13.16 -13.21 8.13
N ASP A 503 -12.71 -12.07 7.55
CA ASP A 503 -12.73 -11.81 6.11
C ASP A 503 -11.29 -11.82 5.57
N PRO A 504 -10.89 -12.88 4.85
CA PRO A 504 -9.56 -12.95 4.25
C PRO A 504 -9.36 -11.95 3.09
N HIS A 505 -10.45 -11.33 2.59
CA HIS A 505 -10.45 -10.48 1.41
C HIS A 505 -10.82 -9.02 1.71
N ALA A 506 -10.27 -8.41 2.75
CA ALA A 506 -10.58 -7.05 3.21
C ALA A 506 -10.47 -5.93 2.14
N ARG A 507 -10.04 -6.23 0.91
CA ARG A 507 -9.90 -5.26 -0.20
C ARG A 507 -11.21 -4.91 -0.90
N SER A 508 -12.27 -5.68 -0.72
CA SER A 508 -13.53 -5.44 -1.42
C SER A 508 -14.70 -5.65 -0.48
N ARG A 509 -15.77 -4.91 -0.71
CA ARG A 509 -17.05 -5.17 -0.08
C ARG A 509 -17.52 -6.56 -0.51
N ARG A 510 -17.44 -7.52 0.38
CA ARG A 510 -17.98 -8.88 0.24
C ARG A 510 -18.75 -9.19 1.49
N ASP A 511 -19.79 -9.99 1.35
CA ASP A 511 -20.59 -10.45 2.48
C ASP A 511 -19.66 -11.04 3.56
N LEU A 512 -19.53 -10.33 4.67
CA LEU A 512 -18.77 -10.79 5.83
C LEU A 512 -19.35 -12.11 6.31
N ILE A 513 -20.66 -12.12 6.48
CA ILE A 513 -21.47 -13.29 6.80
C ILE A 513 -22.35 -13.56 5.59
N LYS A 514 -22.42 -14.82 5.21
CA LYS A 514 -23.25 -15.26 4.09
C LYS A 514 -24.72 -14.86 4.32
N PRO A 515 -25.44 -14.29 3.33
CA PRO A 515 -26.81 -13.80 3.54
C PRO A 515 -27.73 -14.80 4.21
N GLU A 516 -27.68 -16.09 3.79
CA GLU A 516 -28.48 -17.17 4.38
C GLU A 516 -28.14 -17.50 5.85
N HIS A 517 -26.98 -17.05 6.36
CA HIS A 517 -26.56 -17.28 7.75
C HIS A 517 -26.96 -16.12 8.70
N LEU A 518 -27.30 -14.95 8.15
CA LEU A 518 -27.55 -13.74 8.92
C LEU A 518 -28.63 -13.92 10.00
N ASP A 519 -29.76 -14.53 9.65
CA ASP A 519 -30.87 -14.76 10.59
C ASP A 519 -30.49 -15.73 11.71
N ALA A 520 -29.81 -16.83 11.37
CA ALA A 520 -29.41 -17.84 12.34
C ALA A 520 -28.36 -17.30 13.32
N ILE A 521 -27.38 -16.53 12.83
CA ILE A 521 -26.38 -15.86 13.67
C ILE A 521 -27.02 -14.72 14.48
N GLY A 522 -27.95 -13.96 13.90
CA GLY A 522 -28.71 -12.94 14.61
C GLY A 522 -29.50 -13.49 15.80
N LYS A 523 -30.06 -14.71 15.69
CA LYS A 523 -30.67 -15.41 16.80
C LYS A 523 -29.69 -15.72 17.94
N MET A 524 -28.42 -16.04 17.60
CA MET A 524 -27.35 -16.23 18.60
C MET A 524 -27.06 -14.92 19.32
N VAL A 525 -26.84 -13.85 18.56
CA VAL A 525 -26.52 -12.52 19.09
C VAL A 525 -27.61 -12.03 20.06
N LYS A 526 -28.88 -12.11 19.66
CA LYS A 526 -30.02 -11.65 20.46
C LYS A 526 -30.22 -12.42 21.76
N LYS A 527 -29.73 -13.64 21.85
CA LYS A 527 -29.98 -14.53 23.03
C LYS A 527 -28.81 -14.60 23.99
N ASN A 528 -27.66 -14.04 23.64
CA ASN A 528 -26.46 -14.15 24.46
C ASN A 528 -25.80 -12.78 24.63
N ALA A 529 -25.05 -12.60 25.71
CA ALA A 529 -24.14 -11.48 25.87
C ALA A 529 -22.99 -11.65 24.85
N THR A 530 -23.07 -10.95 23.73
CA THR A 530 -22.17 -11.17 22.59
C THR A 530 -21.15 -10.03 22.43
N VAL A 531 -19.89 -10.40 22.33
CA VAL A 531 -18.79 -9.56 21.86
C VAL A 531 -18.47 -9.96 20.42
N MET A 532 -18.62 -9.06 19.48
CA MET A 532 -18.20 -9.28 18.10
C MET A 532 -16.78 -8.76 17.90
N VAL A 533 -15.92 -9.59 17.31
CA VAL A 533 -14.59 -9.18 16.82
C VAL A 533 -14.58 -9.30 15.30
N HIS A 534 -14.37 -8.18 14.62
CA HIS A 534 -14.44 -8.13 13.17
C HIS A 534 -13.06 -7.98 12.55
N PHE A 535 -12.59 -9.03 11.86
CA PHE A 535 -11.40 -9.03 11.01
C PHE A 535 -11.83 -8.86 9.55
N GLY A 536 -11.84 -7.63 9.06
CA GLY A 536 -12.27 -7.31 7.70
C GLY A 536 -12.35 -5.80 7.47
N SER A 537 -13.11 -5.41 6.46
CA SER A 537 -13.40 -4.00 6.20
C SER A 537 -14.41 -3.43 7.19
N PRO A 538 -14.22 -2.19 7.71
CA PRO A 538 -15.22 -1.53 8.55
C PRO A 538 -16.62 -1.48 7.90
N TYR A 539 -16.69 -1.32 6.59
CA TYR A 539 -17.95 -1.28 5.85
C TYR A 539 -18.79 -2.58 5.98
N GLY A 540 -18.16 -3.72 6.28
CA GLY A 540 -18.87 -4.98 6.54
C GLY A 540 -19.80 -4.93 7.75
N LEU A 541 -19.56 -4.03 8.71
CA LEU A 541 -20.42 -3.87 9.87
C LEU A 541 -21.80 -3.33 9.48
N SER A 542 -21.89 -2.42 8.51
CA SER A 542 -23.17 -1.84 8.05
C SER A 542 -24.09 -2.85 7.35
N GLU A 543 -23.59 -4.03 6.99
CA GLU A 543 -24.35 -5.09 6.34
C GLU A 543 -25.04 -6.04 7.34
N LEU A 544 -24.79 -5.86 8.66
CA LEU A 544 -25.30 -6.73 9.71
C LEU A 544 -26.61 -6.17 10.29
N PRO A 545 -27.78 -6.78 9.97
CA PRO A 545 -29.08 -6.25 10.40
C PRO A 545 -29.30 -6.30 11.92
N TRP A 546 -28.46 -7.03 12.64
CA TRP A 546 -28.51 -7.22 14.09
C TRP A 546 -27.31 -6.58 14.82
N LEU A 547 -26.56 -5.71 14.16
CA LEU A 547 -25.37 -5.06 14.76
C LEU A 547 -25.73 -4.31 16.06
N GLU A 548 -26.89 -3.68 16.09
CA GLU A 548 -27.38 -2.98 17.28
C GLU A 548 -27.75 -3.92 18.45
N ASP A 549 -27.90 -5.21 18.22
CA ASP A 549 -28.15 -6.20 19.28
C ASP A 549 -26.85 -6.72 19.91
N VAL A 550 -25.69 -6.44 19.31
CA VAL A 550 -24.38 -6.86 19.82
C VAL A 550 -24.00 -6.04 21.05
N GLY A 551 -23.57 -6.71 22.12
CA GLY A 551 -23.23 -6.06 23.40
C GLY A 551 -21.95 -5.24 23.38
N ALA A 552 -20.94 -5.69 22.60
CA ALA A 552 -19.72 -4.95 22.31
C ALA A 552 -19.17 -5.33 20.92
N VAL A 553 -18.60 -4.37 20.20
CA VAL A 553 -18.01 -4.56 18.86
C VAL A 553 -16.58 -4.05 18.87
N LEU A 554 -15.64 -4.95 18.58
CA LEU A 554 -14.21 -4.67 18.38
C LEU A 554 -13.87 -4.80 16.89
N MET A 555 -13.45 -3.71 16.27
CA MET A 555 -12.91 -3.70 14.92
C MET A 555 -11.43 -4.01 14.95
N ALA A 556 -11.02 -5.10 14.30
CA ALA A 556 -9.65 -5.59 14.27
C ALA A 556 -9.05 -5.58 12.85
N TYR A 557 -9.76 -5.04 11.87
CA TYR A 557 -9.36 -4.81 10.48
C TYR A 557 -8.96 -6.09 9.75
N LYS A 558 -7.67 -6.32 9.50
CA LYS A 558 -7.23 -7.46 8.74
C LYS A 558 -7.04 -8.71 9.60
N ASP A 559 -7.38 -9.88 9.06
CA ASP A 559 -7.06 -11.17 9.67
C ASP A 559 -5.55 -11.47 9.50
N SER A 560 -4.77 -11.03 10.48
CA SER A 560 -3.31 -11.24 10.57
C SER A 560 -2.90 -11.66 11.98
N GLU A 561 -1.72 -12.26 12.12
CA GLU A 561 -1.19 -12.68 13.44
C GLU A 561 -1.14 -11.51 14.43
N SER A 562 -0.62 -10.36 14.00
CA SER A 562 -0.52 -9.16 14.83
C SER A 562 -1.89 -8.63 15.26
N ASN A 563 -2.87 -8.60 14.35
CA ASN A 563 -4.21 -8.11 14.68
C ASN A 563 -4.99 -9.09 15.58
N GLN A 564 -4.84 -10.40 15.37
CA GLN A 564 -5.42 -11.40 16.27
C GLN A 564 -4.82 -11.31 17.68
N THR A 565 -3.49 -11.10 17.78
CA THR A 565 -2.82 -10.88 19.06
C THR A 565 -3.30 -9.58 19.72
N ALA A 566 -3.37 -8.48 18.98
CA ALA A 566 -3.84 -7.20 19.48
C ALA A 566 -5.30 -7.26 19.95
N ALA A 567 -6.18 -7.89 19.17
CA ALA A 567 -7.58 -8.09 19.55
C ALA A 567 -7.72 -8.89 20.86
N ALA A 568 -6.96 -9.97 21.01
CA ALA A 568 -6.94 -10.75 22.24
C ALA A 568 -6.51 -9.91 23.45
N ARG A 569 -5.46 -9.08 23.29
CA ARG A 569 -4.95 -8.19 24.35
C ARG A 569 -5.96 -7.12 24.74
N VAL A 570 -6.73 -6.58 23.80
CA VAL A 570 -7.85 -5.67 24.11
C VAL A 570 -8.97 -6.41 24.84
N LEU A 571 -9.34 -7.61 24.36
CA LEU A 571 -10.38 -8.42 25.01
C LEU A 571 -10.04 -8.73 26.48
N THR A 572 -8.77 -8.97 26.78
CA THR A 572 -8.29 -9.32 28.14
C THR A 572 -7.95 -8.09 29.00
N GLY A 573 -7.95 -6.90 28.43
CA GLY A 573 -7.59 -5.67 29.12
C GLY A 573 -6.08 -5.50 29.36
N GLU A 574 -5.24 -6.23 28.60
CA GLU A 574 -3.78 -6.03 28.62
C GLU A 574 -3.38 -4.71 27.96
N ILE A 575 -4.16 -4.26 26.98
CA ILE A 575 -4.01 -2.96 26.31
C ILE A 575 -5.36 -2.28 26.13
N ASP A 576 -5.35 -0.95 26.06
CA ASP A 576 -6.51 -0.16 25.68
C ASP A 576 -6.69 -0.12 24.17
N ALA A 577 -7.94 -0.09 23.69
CA ALA A 577 -8.25 0.17 22.29
C ALA A 577 -8.18 1.67 22.01
N LEU A 578 -7.14 2.11 21.31
CA LEU A 578 -6.87 3.51 21.02
C LEU A 578 -7.39 3.96 19.65
N GLY A 579 -7.72 3.01 18.78
CA GLY A 579 -8.15 3.26 17.41
C GLY A 579 -9.50 3.97 17.33
N VAL A 580 -9.65 4.77 16.25
CA VAL A 580 -10.92 5.42 15.89
C VAL A 580 -11.30 4.98 14.48
N LEU A 581 -12.58 4.64 14.25
CA LEU A 581 -13.01 4.24 12.90
C LEU A 581 -12.63 5.30 11.87
N PRO A 582 -11.95 4.91 10.78
CA PRO A 582 -11.56 5.85 9.72
C PRO A 582 -12.69 6.18 8.74
N VAL A 583 -13.80 5.50 8.86
CA VAL A 583 -15.00 5.64 8.01
C VAL A 583 -16.28 5.43 8.81
N SER A 584 -17.36 6.02 8.35
CA SER A 584 -18.70 5.81 8.91
C SER A 584 -19.22 4.41 8.56
N VAL A 585 -19.85 3.75 9.52
CA VAL A 585 -20.44 2.39 9.41
C VAL A 585 -21.95 2.42 9.63
N LYS A 586 -22.62 3.46 9.16
CA LYS A 586 -24.06 3.63 9.25
C LYS A 586 -24.78 3.09 8.02
#